data_237db51f8f4161b3ae33fedec3b7162f
#
_entry.id   237db51f8f4161b3ae33fedec3b7162f
#
_cell.length_a   1.000
_cell.length_b   1.000
_cell.length_c   1.000
_cell.angle_alpha   90.00
_cell.angle_beta   90.00
_cell.angle_gamma   90.00
#
_symmetry.space_group_name_H-M   'P 1'
#
loop_
_entity.id
_entity.type
_entity.pdbx_description
1 polymer ?
#
loop_
_entity_poly.entity_id
_entity_poly.type
_entity_poly.pdbx_seq_one_letter_code
_entity_poly.pdbx_strand_id
1 'polypeptide(L)'
;MTTSGIITLILGILAICASFFFIIKDTLSFTKNSILARLDKKEMIRYGIYAFASAIGSLLLLLSAFLSHPEWAEIIKHTTGVYEGESISYVGNYCLALIGSFFFGGALAIFVPAYWIHLSKEKIDPKQKKLVRILYYVSVPLLIASFWMWSEGLADYMYYPLINGFSISEEGFFFTTSHDGRSGFHIAFYGIIILTGALICLFLSDQRMYKRYHKHGLLEMIFVVAFPAGIIGARVWYVVGNWSREFAHRDFYHVFEIWNGGLTILGGAFFGILVGALMAKFSKKNLDARWTVDEVVPTVLIGQAVGRWGNFFNNEVYGRAVSVNYFRWLPTWLVEQMHISTSAASSPTAGPGMIYVPLFLIECLLSVAGYFIIQYVVGVLLKKWTSKGDRVGCYFLWYGIVRFILEPFRDSNFNMGTDNAWSICNSLIYILIGIIIIASMHLHDYYMNKKKGDFFPLISAGILLPTFLFPLLPSLTTSTAREGTGNIVSYNGYELIFGGKTPLFLAAFIILAITVILFVATYFVLKKNKKTGNYMLISTCVLALIGTLFYFVGKNMNSFDDALYINLSYGFILSGTFALMALLISSIYLLDSRRLEKGEKVNA
;
A
#
# COMPACT_ATOMS: atom_id res chain seq x y z
N MET A 1 -17.70 -33.50 16.36
CA MET A 1 -16.45 -33.64 17.15
C MET A 1 -16.49 -34.89 17.97
N THR A 2 -15.40 -35.64 18.01
CA THR A 2 -15.27 -36.81 18.89
C THR A 2 -15.14 -36.37 20.35
N THR A 3 -15.49 -37.25 21.32
CA THR A 3 -15.34 -36.94 22.74
C THR A 3 -13.89 -36.58 23.11
N SER A 4 -12.92 -37.29 22.53
CA SER A 4 -11.48 -36.99 22.70
C SER A 4 -11.11 -35.65 22.12
N GLY A 5 -11.65 -35.27 20.97
CA GLY A 5 -11.44 -33.95 20.36
C GLY A 5 -11.99 -32.81 21.23
N ILE A 6 -13.16 -32.98 21.84
CA ILE A 6 -13.74 -31.98 22.76
C ILE A 6 -12.88 -31.82 24.01
N ILE A 7 -12.42 -32.91 24.61
CA ILE A 7 -11.58 -32.85 25.81
C ILE A 7 -10.26 -32.14 25.51
N THR A 8 -9.59 -32.48 24.42
CA THR A 8 -8.32 -31.84 24.03
C THR A 8 -8.49 -30.37 23.67
N LEU A 9 -9.62 -29.99 23.05
CA LEU A 9 -9.97 -28.60 22.79
C LEU A 9 -10.08 -27.77 24.09
N ILE A 10 -10.87 -28.28 25.04
CA ILE A 10 -11.07 -27.61 26.34
C ILE A 10 -9.75 -27.46 27.07
N LEU A 11 -8.94 -28.52 27.14
CA LEU A 11 -7.62 -28.47 27.79
C LEU A 11 -6.68 -27.49 27.10
N GLY A 12 -6.66 -27.44 25.77
CA GLY A 12 -5.87 -26.51 24.99
C GLY A 12 -6.26 -25.04 25.25
N ILE A 13 -7.55 -24.73 25.22
CA ILE A 13 -8.07 -23.41 25.55
C ILE A 13 -7.71 -23.00 26.98
N LEU A 14 -7.92 -23.89 27.95
CA LEU A 14 -7.60 -23.61 29.35
C LEU A 14 -6.10 -23.35 29.56
N ALA A 15 -5.23 -24.14 28.94
CA ALA A 15 -3.80 -23.96 29.04
C ALA A 15 -3.32 -22.62 28.45
N ILE A 16 -3.85 -22.22 27.28
CA ILE A 16 -3.53 -20.93 26.67
C ILE A 16 -4.09 -19.79 27.52
N CYS A 17 -5.35 -19.84 27.89
CA CYS A 17 -5.99 -18.79 28.67
C CYS A 17 -5.31 -18.59 30.04
N ALA A 18 -4.98 -19.67 30.75
CA ALA A 18 -4.25 -19.59 32.00
C ALA A 18 -2.85 -18.98 31.81
N SER A 19 -2.10 -19.46 30.80
CA SER A 19 -0.79 -18.93 30.46
C SER A 19 -0.83 -17.43 30.19
N PHE A 20 -1.69 -16.99 29.26
CA PHE A 20 -1.81 -15.58 28.89
C PHE A 20 -2.37 -14.73 30.01
N PHE A 21 -3.31 -15.23 30.81
CA PHE A 21 -3.81 -14.50 31.98
C PHE A 21 -2.68 -14.12 32.94
N PHE A 22 -1.81 -15.07 33.28
CA PHE A 22 -0.69 -14.79 34.17
C PHE A 22 0.39 -13.92 33.51
N ILE A 23 0.69 -14.13 32.24
CA ILE A 23 1.63 -13.28 31.49
C ILE A 23 1.13 -11.84 31.42
N ILE A 24 -0.15 -11.64 31.07
CA ILE A 24 -0.77 -10.33 30.94
C ILE A 24 -0.87 -9.66 32.31
N LYS A 25 -1.30 -10.39 33.35
CA LYS A 25 -1.37 -9.89 34.73
C LYS A 25 -0.01 -9.36 35.19
N ASP A 26 1.06 -10.13 35.00
CA ASP A 26 2.42 -9.75 35.37
C ASP A 26 2.95 -8.59 34.50
N THR A 27 2.49 -8.46 33.25
CA THR A 27 2.93 -7.40 32.35
C THR A 27 2.15 -6.11 32.58
N LEU A 28 0.83 -6.18 32.85
CA LEU A 28 -0.02 -5.01 33.11
C LEU A 28 0.18 -4.42 34.50
N SER A 29 0.64 -5.19 35.48
CA SER A 29 0.87 -4.69 36.84
C SER A 29 2.08 -3.76 36.99
N PHE A 30 2.48 -3.11 35.92
CA PHE A 30 3.68 -2.29 35.69
C PHE A 30 4.89 -3.10 35.24
N THR A 31 5.67 -2.48 34.37
CA THR A 31 6.91 -3.01 33.83
C THR A 31 7.91 -3.43 34.91
N LYS A 32 7.86 -2.80 36.09
CA LYS A 32 8.66 -3.22 37.27
C LYS A 32 8.29 -4.59 37.81
N ASN A 33 7.06 -5.02 37.62
CA ASN A 33 6.54 -6.31 38.08
C ASN A 33 6.58 -7.37 36.98
N SER A 34 6.90 -7.00 35.74
CA SER A 34 7.05 -7.98 34.65
C SER A 34 8.16 -8.96 34.96
N ILE A 35 7.90 -10.25 34.72
CA ILE A 35 8.85 -11.33 34.90
C ILE A 35 10.14 -11.07 34.11
N LEU A 36 9.99 -10.61 32.86
CA LEU A 36 11.13 -10.29 32.00
C LEU A 36 11.94 -9.07 32.47
N ALA A 37 11.30 -8.15 33.18
CA ALA A 37 12.00 -6.97 33.73
C ALA A 37 12.83 -7.30 34.98
N ARG A 38 12.44 -8.29 35.77
CA ARG A 38 13.16 -8.72 36.97
C ARG A 38 14.32 -9.64 36.67
N LEU A 39 14.16 -10.58 35.73
CA LEU A 39 15.18 -11.57 35.31
C LEU A 39 15.78 -12.35 36.48
N ASP A 40 15.06 -12.51 37.57
CA ASP A 40 15.45 -13.40 38.66
C ASP A 40 15.25 -14.86 38.25
N LYS A 41 16.11 -15.76 38.75
CA LYS A 41 16.07 -17.19 38.38
C LYS A 41 14.69 -17.82 38.62
N LYS A 42 14.05 -17.49 39.74
CA LYS A 42 12.71 -18.00 40.06
C LYS A 42 11.64 -17.46 39.06
N GLU A 43 11.73 -16.20 38.73
CA GLU A 43 10.84 -15.56 37.78
C GLU A 43 11.02 -16.08 36.36
N MET A 44 12.26 -16.31 35.96
CA MET A 44 12.59 -16.93 34.67
C MET A 44 12.03 -18.34 34.53
N ILE A 45 12.11 -19.16 35.59
CA ILE A 45 11.51 -20.50 35.62
C ILE A 45 9.99 -20.41 35.50
N ARG A 46 9.35 -19.51 36.28
CA ARG A 46 7.90 -19.31 36.23
C ARG A 46 7.45 -18.87 34.83
N TYR A 47 8.18 -17.96 34.22
CA TYR A 47 7.90 -17.51 32.87
C TYR A 47 8.09 -18.64 31.82
N GLY A 48 9.14 -19.45 31.99
CA GLY A 48 9.34 -20.64 31.16
C GLY A 48 8.18 -21.63 31.25
N ILE A 49 7.60 -21.82 32.45
CA ILE A 49 6.40 -22.65 32.65
C ILE A 49 5.21 -22.07 31.90
N TYR A 50 5.00 -20.76 31.91
CA TYR A 50 3.89 -20.13 31.18
C TYR A 50 4.09 -20.24 29.65
N ALA A 51 5.31 -20.03 29.16
CA ALA A 51 5.62 -20.20 27.76
C ALA A 51 5.42 -21.64 27.30
N PHE A 52 5.83 -22.60 28.11
CA PHE A 52 5.63 -24.04 27.87
C PHE A 52 4.15 -24.43 27.91
N ALA A 53 3.37 -23.90 28.87
CA ALA A 53 1.94 -24.12 28.94
C ALA A 53 1.20 -23.54 27.70
N SER A 54 1.63 -22.38 27.21
CA SER A 54 1.11 -21.81 25.96
C SER A 54 1.44 -22.68 24.74
N ALA A 55 2.67 -23.22 24.68
CA ALA A 55 3.10 -24.11 23.62
C ALA A 55 2.30 -25.43 23.62
N ILE A 56 2.14 -26.04 24.79
CA ILE A 56 1.30 -27.26 24.93
C ILE A 56 -0.17 -26.96 24.59
N GLY A 57 -0.70 -25.83 25.04
CA GLY A 57 -2.07 -25.43 24.73
C GLY A 57 -2.30 -25.27 23.23
N SER A 58 -1.38 -24.65 22.52
CA SER A 58 -1.42 -24.49 21.07
C SER A 58 -1.35 -25.86 20.35
N LEU A 59 -0.48 -26.76 20.82
CA LEU A 59 -0.40 -28.12 20.33
C LEU A 59 -1.72 -28.89 20.53
N LEU A 60 -2.34 -28.79 21.71
CA LEU A 60 -3.59 -29.46 22.03
C LEU A 60 -4.76 -28.93 21.18
N LEU A 61 -4.79 -27.65 20.86
CA LEU A 61 -5.80 -27.09 19.96
C LEU A 61 -5.73 -27.74 18.57
N LEU A 62 -4.55 -27.86 18.01
CA LEU A 62 -4.38 -28.52 16.72
C LEU A 62 -4.68 -30.01 16.79
N LEU A 63 -4.21 -30.70 17.82
CA LEU A 63 -4.48 -32.12 18.04
C LEU A 63 -5.99 -32.39 18.21
N SER A 64 -6.74 -31.46 18.82
CA SER A 64 -8.20 -31.57 18.94
C SER A 64 -8.89 -31.60 17.59
N ALA A 65 -8.41 -30.82 16.62
CA ALA A 65 -8.92 -30.82 15.25
C ALA A 65 -8.69 -32.20 14.59
N PHE A 66 -7.50 -32.75 14.70
CA PHE A 66 -7.19 -34.07 14.15
C PHE A 66 -8.01 -35.20 14.78
N LEU A 67 -8.19 -35.16 16.08
CA LEU A 67 -9.01 -36.16 16.80
C LEU A 67 -10.50 -36.03 16.53
N SER A 68 -10.95 -34.87 16.09
CA SER A 68 -12.38 -34.64 15.77
C SER A 68 -12.77 -35.06 14.34
N HIS A 69 -11.76 -35.22 13.47
CA HIS A 69 -11.95 -35.54 12.06
C HIS A 69 -11.08 -36.73 11.64
N PRO A 70 -11.41 -37.94 12.09
CA PRO A 70 -10.65 -39.15 11.76
C PRO A 70 -10.61 -39.45 10.25
N GLU A 71 -11.60 -39.00 9.49
CA GLU A 71 -11.64 -39.06 8.03
C GLU A 71 -10.50 -38.30 7.37
N TRP A 72 -9.92 -37.32 8.03
CA TRP A 72 -8.75 -36.59 7.52
C TRP A 72 -7.51 -37.47 7.35
N ALA A 73 -7.45 -38.56 8.09
CA ALA A 73 -6.40 -39.57 7.90
C ALA A 73 -6.50 -40.28 6.52
N GLU A 74 -7.68 -40.29 5.90
CA GLU A 74 -7.88 -40.88 4.57
C GLU A 74 -7.63 -39.91 3.43
N ILE A 75 -7.88 -38.62 3.64
CA ILE A 75 -7.61 -37.54 2.68
C ILE A 75 -6.10 -37.40 2.41
N ILE A 76 -5.28 -37.83 3.37
CA ILE A 76 -3.81 -37.84 3.33
C ILE A 76 -3.22 -38.63 2.13
N LYS A 77 -4.02 -39.38 1.40
CA LYS A 77 -3.56 -40.25 0.31
C LYS A 77 -3.69 -39.63 -1.09
N HIS A 78 -4.22 -38.44 -1.22
CA HIS A 78 -4.42 -37.82 -2.53
C HIS A 78 -3.25 -36.92 -2.91
N THR A 79 -2.72 -37.15 -4.10
CA THR A 79 -1.74 -36.30 -4.76
C THR A 79 -2.39 -35.00 -5.21
N THR A 80 -1.76 -33.86 -4.95
CA THR A 80 -2.23 -32.56 -5.43
C THR A 80 -1.95 -32.39 -6.93
N GLY A 81 -2.87 -31.78 -7.65
CA GLY A 81 -2.79 -31.64 -9.12
C GLY A 81 -1.62 -30.80 -9.63
N VAL A 82 -0.99 -29.98 -8.77
CA VAL A 82 0.17 -29.12 -9.17
C VAL A 82 1.47 -29.91 -9.24
N TYR A 83 1.61 -30.93 -8.40
CA TYR A 83 2.81 -31.77 -8.31
C TYR A 83 2.58 -33.14 -8.96
N GLU A 84 2.16 -33.16 -10.20
CA GLU A 84 1.94 -34.42 -10.93
C GLU A 84 3.19 -35.32 -10.85
N GLY A 85 3.02 -36.50 -10.24
CA GLY A 85 4.03 -37.56 -10.17
C GLY A 85 4.88 -37.59 -8.89
N GLU A 86 4.74 -36.64 -7.97
CA GLU A 86 5.41 -36.71 -6.66
C GLU A 86 4.44 -37.15 -5.56
N SER A 87 4.71 -38.30 -4.93
CA SER A 87 4.04 -38.72 -3.71
C SER A 87 4.51 -37.86 -2.55
N ILE A 88 3.74 -36.87 -2.17
CA ILE A 88 4.02 -36.05 -1.00
C ILE A 88 3.70 -36.88 0.24
N SER A 89 4.66 -36.96 1.19
CA SER A 89 4.45 -37.66 2.47
C SER A 89 3.68 -36.76 3.43
N TYR A 90 2.37 -36.89 3.44
CA TYR A 90 1.48 -36.12 4.33
C TYR A 90 1.72 -36.37 5.83
N VAL A 91 2.24 -37.53 6.22
CA VAL A 91 2.60 -37.81 7.63
C VAL A 91 3.67 -36.81 8.12
N GLY A 92 4.62 -36.42 7.25
CA GLY A 92 5.60 -35.39 7.57
C GLY A 92 4.96 -34.02 7.79
N ASN A 93 3.93 -33.70 7.03
CA ASN A 93 3.20 -32.44 7.14
C ASN A 93 2.44 -32.32 8.47
N TYR A 94 1.83 -33.39 8.96
CA TYR A 94 1.21 -33.39 10.29
C TYR A 94 2.20 -33.14 11.41
N CYS A 95 3.34 -33.84 11.40
CA CYS A 95 4.39 -33.62 12.36
C CYS A 95 4.89 -32.18 12.30
N LEU A 96 5.02 -31.62 11.10
CA LEU A 96 5.44 -30.24 10.89
C LEU A 96 4.41 -29.24 11.45
N ALA A 97 3.10 -29.48 11.25
CA ALA A 97 2.04 -28.67 11.82
C ALA A 97 2.06 -28.70 13.36
N LEU A 98 2.18 -29.89 13.94
CA LEU A 98 2.24 -30.06 15.40
C LEU A 98 3.46 -29.34 16.00
N ILE A 99 4.65 -29.50 15.39
CA ILE A 99 5.87 -28.82 15.78
C ILE A 99 5.70 -27.30 15.62
N GLY A 100 5.18 -26.84 14.49
CA GLY A 100 4.91 -25.43 14.22
C GLY A 100 3.95 -24.83 15.25
N SER A 101 2.86 -25.54 15.58
CA SER A 101 1.89 -25.10 16.58
C SER A 101 2.50 -24.96 17.97
N PHE A 102 3.34 -25.93 18.39
CA PHE A 102 4.06 -25.87 19.67
C PHE A 102 5.00 -24.66 19.73
N PHE A 103 5.84 -24.47 18.74
CA PHE A 103 6.76 -23.33 18.71
C PHE A 103 6.05 -21.98 18.55
N PHE A 104 4.94 -21.94 17.82
CA PHE A 104 4.12 -20.72 17.68
C PHE A 104 3.57 -20.26 19.03
N GLY A 105 2.95 -21.16 19.80
CA GLY A 105 2.44 -20.84 21.13
C GLY A 105 3.53 -20.35 22.08
N GLY A 106 4.71 -21.02 22.08
CA GLY A 106 5.86 -20.61 22.88
C GLY A 106 6.45 -19.27 22.45
N ALA A 107 6.65 -19.05 21.15
CA ALA A 107 7.17 -17.80 20.61
C ALA A 107 6.23 -16.62 20.87
N LEU A 108 4.91 -16.83 20.77
CA LEU A 108 3.92 -15.81 21.09
C LEU A 108 3.96 -15.39 22.56
N ALA A 109 4.13 -16.35 23.47
CA ALA A 109 4.27 -16.10 24.89
C ALA A 109 5.55 -15.32 25.25
N ILE A 110 6.61 -15.43 24.45
CA ILE A 110 7.82 -14.60 24.59
C ILE A 110 7.61 -13.22 23.94
N PHE A 111 7.00 -13.18 22.78
CA PHE A 111 6.82 -11.97 22.01
C PHE A 111 5.96 -10.92 22.74
N VAL A 112 4.81 -11.31 23.27
CA VAL A 112 3.84 -10.37 23.87
C VAL A 112 4.45 -9.54 25.00
N PRO A 113 5.06 -10.11 26.06
CA PRO A 113 5.66 -9.31 27.13
C PRO A 113 6.94 -8.60 26.69
N ALA A 114 7.75 -9.19 25.79
CA ALA A 114 8.95 -8.55 25.28
C ALA A 114 8.61 -7.31 24.45
N TYR A 115 7.56 -7.38 23.63
CA TYR A 115 7.02 -6.26 22.88
C TYR A 115 6.49 -5.17 23.79
N TRP A 116 5.69 -5.54 24.81
CA TRP A 116 5.13 -4.59 25.78
C TRP A 116 6.23 -3.83 26.54
N ILE A 117 7.24 -4.55 27.03
CA ILE A 117 8.38 -3.94 27.74
C ILE A 117 9.22 -3.08 26.79
N HIS A 118 9.38 -3.50 25.52
CA HIS A 118 10.07 -2.70 24.52
C HIS A 118 9.38 -1.36 24.26
N LEU A 119 8.06 -1.34 24.27
CA LEU A 119 7.25 -0.11 24.13
C LEU A 119 7.20 0.73 25.40
N SER A 120 7.35 0.14 26.58
CA SER A 120 7.24 0.85 27.84
C SER A 120 8.42 1.83 28.03
N LYS A 121 8.14 2.98 28.64
CA LYS A 121 9.13 4.03 28.92
C LYS A 121 9.73 3.94 30.33
N GLU A 122 9.35 2.96 31.13
CA GLU A 122 9.85 2.86 32.49
C GLU A 122 11.36 2.61 32.56
N LYS A 123 11.95 3.11 33.63
CA LYS A 123 13.39 2.94 33.93
C LYS A 123 13.69 1.49 34.28
N ILE A 124 13.96 0.68 33.28
CA ILE A 124 14.45 -0.68 33.41
C ILE A 124 15.98 -0.65 33.32
N ASP A 125 16.64 -1.51 34.08
CA ASP A 125 18.10 -1.66 34.02
C ASP A 125 18.56 -1.84 32.55
N PRO A 126 19.59 -1.11 32.09
CA PRO A 126 20.09 -1.19 30.72
C PRO A 126 20.45 -2.62 30.25
N LYS A 127 20.97 -3.46 31.16
CA LYS A 127 21.28 -4.88 30.86
C LYS A 127 20.01 -5.69 30.60
N GLN A 128 19.00 -5.51 31.43
CA GLN A 128 17.70 -6.19 31.29
C GLN A 128 16.98 -5.69 30.02
N LYS A 129 17.03 -4.40 29.74
CA LYS A 129 16.47 -3.82 28.51
C LYS A 129 17.12 -4.38 27.25
N LYS A 130 18.44 -4.64 27.30
CA LYS A 130 19.17 -5.28 26.18
C LYS A 130 18.67 -6.71 25.97
N LEU A 131 18.52 -7.50 27.03
CA LEU A 131 18.04 -8.88 26.93
C LEU A 131 16.59 -8.96 26.44
N VAL A 132 15.70 -8.14 26.97
CA VAL A 132 14.30 -8.05 26.50
C VAL A 132 14.25 -7.72 25.01
N ARG A 133 15.11 -6.81 24.55
CA ARG A 133 15.21 -6.48 23.13
C ARG A 133 15.70 -7.66 22.29
N ILE A 134 16.67 -8.42 22.78
CA ILE A 134 17.15 -9.64 22.11
C ILE A 134 16.01 -10.66 22.03
N LEU A 135 15.30 -10.91 23.11
CA LEU A 135 14.15 -11.83 23.13
C LEU A 135 13.05 -11.41 22.15
N TYR A 136 12.77 -10.11 22.07
CA TYR A 136 11.85 -9.57 21.08
C TYR A 136 12.30 -9.87 19.64
N TYR A 137 13.55 -9.55 19.30
CA TYR A 137 14.05 -9.79 17.95
C TYR A 137 14.22 -11.27 17.59
N VAL A 138 14.43 -12.14 18.56
CA VAL A 138 14.50 -13.60 18.35
C VAL A 138 13.09 -14.20 18.21
N SER A 139 12.11 -13.69 18.95
CA SER A 139 10.74 -14.21 18.89
C SER A 139 10.05 -13.96 17.54
N VAL A 140 10.40 -12.86 16.83
CA VAL A 140 9.80 -12.55 15.52
C VAL A 140 10.13 -13.61 14.46
N PRO A 141 11.40 -13.96 14.16
CA PRO A 141 11.69 -15.02 13.21
C PRO A 141 11.18 -16.40 13.65
N LEU A 142 11.14 -16.67 14.97
CA LEU A 142 10.53 -17.89 15.48
C LEU A 142 9.02 -17.95 15.21
N LEU A 143 8.32 -16.83 15.38
CA LEU A 143 6.89 -16.74 15.03
C LEU A 143 6.67 -16.96 13.53
N ILE A 144 7.51 -16.37 12.68
CA ILE A 144 7.43 -16.53 11.23
C ILE A 144 7.69 -17.98 10.83
N ALA A 145 8.76 -18.58 11.34
CA ALA A 145 9.13 -19.97 11.03
C ALA A 145 8.09 -20.96 11.54
N SER A 146 7.59 -20.77 12.77
CA SER A 146 6.55 -21.62 13.34
C SER A 146 5.20 -21.48 12.64
N PHE A 147 4.85 -20.27 12.20
CA PHE A 147 3.66 -20.04 11.38
C PHE A 147 3.79 -20.72 10.02
N TRP A 148 4.97 -20.65 9.39
CA TRP A 148 5.24 -21.34 8.14
C TRP A 148 5.13 -22.88 8.30
N MET A 149 5.74 -23.47 9.33
CA MET A 149 5.62 -24.91 9.63
C MET A 149 4.18 -25.31 9.91
N TRP A 150 3.43 -24.49 10.65
CA TRP A 150 2.02 -24.72 10.93
C TRP A 150 1.16 -24.67 9.67
N SER A 151 1.37 -23.66 8.81
CA SER A 151 0.63 -23.50 7.56
C SER A 151 0.94 -24.62 6.57
N GLU A 152 2.21 -25.03 6.47
CA GLU A 152 2.62 -26.15 5.61
C GLU A 152 1.95 -27.46 6.03
N GLY A 153 1.94 -27.73 7.33
CA GLY A 153 1.30 -28.93 7.86
C GLY A 153 -0.23 -28.94 7.75
N LEU A 154 -0.86 -27.79 7.56
CA LEU A 154 -2.30 -27.64 7.36
C LEU A 154 -2.69 -27.39 5.90
N ALA A 155 -1.75 -27.39 4.98
CA ALA A 155 -1.98 -27.05 3.58
C ALA A 155 -3.15 -27.80 2.99
N ASP A 156 -3.25 -29.09 3.23
CA ASP A 156 -4.28 -29.96 2.69
C ASP A 156 -5.69 -29.68 3.27
N TYR A 157 -5.77 -29.05 4.44
CA TYR A 157 -7.03 -28.66 5.09
C TYR A 157 -7.45 -27.24 4.75
N MET A 158 -6.48 -26.38 4.44
CA MET A 158 -6.73 -25.02 4.03
C MET A 158 -7.00 -24.90 2.53
N TYR A 159 -6.85 -25.99 1.79
CA TYR A 159 -7.12 -26.07 0.37
C TYR A 159 -8.63 -26.08 0.10
N TYR A 160 -9.22 -24.93 0.20
CA TYR A 160 -10.49 -24.65 -0.48
C TYR A 160 -10.22 -23.52 -1.46
N PRO A 161 -10.36 -23.79 -2.76
CA PRO A 161 -10.18 -22.74 -3.73
C PRO A 161 -11.19 -21.64 -3.39
N LEU A 162 -10.64 -20.46 -3.01
CA LEU A 162 -11.38 -19.24 -3.16
C LEU A 162 -12.44 -18.90 -2.11
N ILE A 163 -12.23 -19.26 -0.87
CA ILE A 163 -12.94 -18.57 0.21
C ILE A 163 -12.45 -17.13 0.24
N ASN A 164 -13.25 -16.21 -0.30
CA ASN A 164 -12.91 -14.78 -0.34
C ASN A 164 -13.67 -13.95 0.69
N GLY A 165 -14.54 -14.59 1.48
CA GLY A 165 -15.32 -13.93 2.50
C GLY A 165 -16.31 -14.84 3.20
N PHE A 166 -17.29 -14.23 3.85
CA PHE A 166 -18.42 -14.93 4.45
C PHE A 166 -19.72 -14.18 4.14
N SER A 167 -20.80 -14.93 4.04
CA SER A 167 -22.15 -14.40 3.84
C SER A 167 -23.03 -14.72 5.03
N ILE A 168 -23.93 -13.80 5.34
CA ILE A 168 -25.01 -13.97 6.32
C ILE A 168 -26.31 -13.91 5.53
N SER A 169 -27.04 -15.02 5.50
CA SER A 169 -28.36 -15.13 4.87
C SER A 169 -29.37 -15.65 5.86
N GLU A 170 -30.62 -15.77 5.45
CA GLU A 170 -31.69 -16.41 6.25
C GLU A 170 -31.36 -17.87 6.61
N GLU A 171 -30.53 -18.54 5.81
CA GLU A 171 -30.05 -19.90 6.01
C GLU A 171 -28.91 -20.03 7.03
N GLY A 172 -28.30 -18.91 7.45
CA GLY A 172 -27.23 -18.86 8.45
C GLY A 172 -25.93 -18.17 7.97
N PHE A 173 -24.84 -18.51 8.66
CA PHE A 173 -23.49 -18.01 8.39
C PHE A 173 -22.70 -19.03 7.58
N PHE A 174 -22.16 -18.61 6.44
CA PHE A 174 -21.39 -19.45 5.53
C PHE A 174 -20.09 -18.78 5.09
N PHE A 175 -19.04 -19.56 4.95
CA PHE A 175 -17.88 -19.15 4.16
C PHE A 175 -18.25 -19.25 2.67
N THR A 176 -17.98 -18.19 1.93
CA THR A 176 -18.37 -18.09 0.53
C THR A 176 -17.18 -17.96 -0.39
N THR A 177 -17.32 -18.56 -1.55
CA THR A 177 -16.46 -18.28 -2.70
C THR A 177 -17.11 -17.20 -3.56
N SER A 178 -16.36 -16.56 -4.44
CA SER A 178 -16.86 -15.52 -5.36
C SER A 178 -17.98 -16.03 -6.30
N HIS A 179 -18.27 -17.34 -6.31
CA HIS A 179 -19.16 -18.00 -7.25
C HIS A 179 -20.42 -18.61 -6.64
N ASP A 180 -20.61 -18.50 -5.32
CA ASP A 180 -21.70 -19.22 -4.64
C ASP A 180 -23.11 -18.70 -4.94
N GLY A 181 -23.24 -17.55 -5.63
CA GLY A 181 -24.52 -17.01 -6.08
C GLY A 181 -25.57 -16.81 -4.98
N ARG A 182 -25.19 -16.96 -3.69
CA ARG A 182 -26.11 -16.88 -2.56
C ARG A 182 -26.52 -15.44 -2.31
N SER A 183 -27.80 -15.20 -2.23
CA SER A 183 -28.35 -13.92 -1.83
C SER A 183 -28.13 -13.72 -0.33
N GLY A 184 -27.51 -12.59 0.06
CA GLY A 184 -27.28 -12.27 1.45
C GLY A 184 -26.24 -11.15 1.62
N PHE A 185 -26.00 -10.76 2.88
CA PHE A 185 -24.95 -9.80 3.18
C PHE A 185 -23.58 -10.48 3.13
N HIS A 186 -22.77 -10.08 2.15
CA HIS A 186 -21.42 -10.62 1.94
C HIS A 186 -20.36 -9.70 2.52
N ILE A 187 -19.45 -10.25 3.32
CA ILE A 187 -18.27 -9.55 3.84
C ILE A 187 -17.02 -10.19 3.23
N ALA A 188 -16.38 -9.48 2.32
CA ALA A 188 -15.14 -9.93 1.70
C ALA A 188 -13.96 -9.80 2.68
N PHE A 189 -13.09 -10.80 2.73
CA PHE A 189 -11.83 -10.74 3.49
C PHE A 189 -10.97 -9.55 3.06
N TYR A 190 -11.03 -9.18 1.80
CA TYR A 190 -10.34 -8.02 1.26
C TYR A 190 -10.61 -6.74 2.07
N GLY A 191 -11.89 -6.46 2.38
CA GLY A 191 -12.27 -5.30 3.18
C GLY A 191 -11.73 -5.35 4.61
N ILE A 192 -11.80 -6.53 5.25
CA ILE A 192 -11.27 -6.76 6.61
C ILE A 192 -9.75 -6.56 6.64
N ILE A 193 -9.05 -7.09 5.64
CA ILE A 193 -7.59 -6.99 5.52
C ILE A 193 -7.16 -5.54 5.31
N ILE A 194 -7.84 -4.78 4.44
CA ILE A 194 -7.56 -3.36 4.24
C ILE A 194 -7.77 -2.56 5.53
N LEU A 195 -8.90 -2.77 6.21
CA LEU A 195 -9.18 -2.11 7.48
C LEU A 195 -8.12 -2.45 8.53
N THR A 196 -7.72 -3.73 8.62
CA THR A 196 -6.64 -4.17 9.51
C THR A 196 -5.33 -3.47 9.19
N GLY A 197 -4.96 -3.39 7.90
CA GLY A 197 -3.79 -2.65 7.45
C GLY A 197 -3.83 -1.17 7.85
N ALA A 198 -4.99 -0.53 7.68
CA ALA A 198 -5.19 0.88 8.06
C ALA A 198 -5.08 1.09 9.59
N LEU A 199 -5.64 0.19 10.39
CA LEU A 199 -5.51 0.24 11.86
C LEU A 199 -4.06 0.00 12.32
N ILE A 200 -3.32 -0.89 11.68
CA ILE A 200 -1.88 -1.08 11.93
C ILE A 200 -1.11 0.21 11.60
N CYS A 201 -1.41 0.87 10.48
CA CYS A 201 -0.81 2.16 10.14
C CYS A 201 -1.10 3.23 11.21
N LEU A 202 -2.35 3.32 11.67
CA LEU A 202 -2.74 4.24 12.74
C LEU A 202 -1.95 3.96 14.02
N PHE A 203 -1.88 2.70 14.43
CA PHE A 203 -1.13 2.27 15.62
C PHE A 203 0.36 2.62 15.52
N LEU A 204 1.02 2.26 14.42
CA LEU A 204 2.44 2.57 14.20
C LEU A 204 2.69 4.08 14.18
N SER A 205 1.80 4.83 13.56
CA SER A 205 1.87 6.29 13.49
C SER A 205 1.67 6.92 14.87
N ASP A 206 0.70 6.46 15.67
CA ASP A 206 0.47 6.95 17.03
C ASP A 206 1.69 6.70 17.92
N GLN A 207 2.34 5.54 17.84
CA GLN A 207 3.58 5.24 18.54
C GLN A 207 4.72 6.22 18.20
N ARG A 208 4.79 6.68 16.94
CA ARG A 208 5.77 7.66 16.48
C ARG A 208 5.44 9.06 16.98
N MET A 209 4.17 9.45 16.89
CA MET A 209 3.67 10.71 17.44
C MET A 209 3.92 10.82 18.93
N TYR A 210 3.68 9.72 19.66
CA TYR A 210 3.93 9.66 21.10
C TYR A 210 5.39 9.94 21.45
N LYS A 211 6.36 9.51 20.64
CA LYS A 211 7.79 9.79 20.90
C LYS A 211 8.11 11.29 20.94
N ARG A 212 7.38 12.12 20.19
CA ARG A 212 7.61 13.56 20.11
C ARG A 212 6.69 14.36 21.03
N TYR A 213 5.41 14.04 21.02
CA TYR A 213 4.39 14.84 21.69
C TYR A 213 4.00 14.30 23.07
N HIS A 214 4.46 13.10 23.42
CA HIS A 214 4.14 12.40 24.69
C HIS A 214 2.64 12.25 24.95
N LYS A 215 1.83 12.19 23.89
CA LYS A 215 0.37 12.02 23.91
C LYS A 215 -0.05 11.01 22.86
N HIS A 216 -0.96 10.11 23.21
CA HIS A 216 -1.65 9.22 22.30
C HIS A 216 -2.92 9.86 21.72
N GLY A 217 -3.50 9.27 20.69
CA GLY A 217 -4.77 9.70 20.12
C GLY A 217 -4.72 11.02 19.33
N LEU A 218 -3.52 11.52 19.00
CA LEU A 218 -3.39 12.75 18.23
C LEU A 218 -3.84 12.58 16.78
N LEU A 219 -3.67 11.39 16.23
CA LEU A 219 -3.99 11.08 14.84
C LEU A 219 -5.37 10.48 14.64
N GLU A 220 -6.10 10.08 15.69
CA GLU A 220 -7.40 9.43 15.55
C GLU A 220 -8.40 10.28 14.77
N MET A 221 -8.54 11.57 15.13
CA MET A 221 -9.42 12.49 14.41
C MET A 221 -8.98 12.71 12.96
N ILE A 222 -7.66 12.75 12.72
CA ILE A 222 -7.11 12.88 11.39
C ILE A 222 -7.43 11.61 10.58
N PHE A 223 -7.27 10.44 11.18
CA PHE A 223 -7.56 9.15 10.57
C PHE A 223 -9.04 9.00 10.21
N VAL A 224 -9.95 9.34 11.15
CA VAL A 224 -11.41 9.27 10.93
C VAL A 224 -11.87 10.09 9.73
N VAL A 225 -11.17 11.18 9.40
CA VAL A 225 -11.48 12.03 8.23
C VAL A 225 -10.68 11.62 7.00
N ALA A 226 -9.37 11.35 7.16
CA ALA A 226 -8.48 11.04 6.05
C ALA A 226 -8.75 9.67 5.43
N PHE A 227 -9.15 8.67 6.23
CA PHE A 227 -9.42 7.32 5.73
C PHE A 227 -10.67 7.28 4.81
N PRO A 228 -11.85 7.81 5.20
CA PRO A 228 -12.98 7.93 4.28
C PRO A 228 -12.68 8.81 3.06
N ALA A 229 -11.94 9.92 3.24
CA ALA A 229 -11.51 10.76 2.13
C ALA A 229 -10.63 9.98 1.13
N GLY A 230 -9.78 9.08 1.64
CA GLY A 230 -9.01 8.15 0.82
C GLY A 230 -9.92 7.21 0.02
N ILE A 231 -10.95 6.63 0.62
CA ILE A 231 -11.91 5.75 -0.07
C ILE A 231 -12.62 6.52 -1.18
N ILE A 232 -13.11 7.72 -0.89
CA ILE A 232 -13.76 8.60 -1.88
C ILE A 232 -12.77 8.94 -3.00
N GLY A 233 -11.54 9.29 -2.66
CA GLY A 233 -10.50 9.60 -3.64
C GLY A 233 -10.14 8.40 -4.52
N ALA A 234 -10.11 7.21 -3.96
CA ALA A 234 -9.89 5.96 -4.69
C ALA A 234 -11.00 5.74 -5.74
N ARG A 235 -12.25 6.00 -5.38
CA ARG A 235 -13.40 5.89 -6.28
C ARG A 235 -13.40 6.98 -7.35
N VAL A 236 -13.19 8.23 -6.96
CA VAL A 236 -13.11 9.36 -7.91
C VAL A 236 -12.04 9.10 -8.98
N TRP A 237 -10.86 8.65 -8.55
CA TRP A 237 -9.76 8.35 -9.49
C TRP A 237 -10.11 7.22 -10.46
N TYR A 238 -10.76 6.16 -9.96
CA TYR A 238 -11.23 5.05 -10.79
C TYR A 238 -12.27 5.52 -11.81
N VAL A 239 -13.27 6.26 -11.36
CA VAL A 239 -14.36 6.77 -12.20
C VAL A 239 -13.80 7.67 -13.30
N VAL A 240 -12.90 8.60 -12.96
CA VAL A 240 -12.26 9.49 -13.94
C VAL A 240 -11.46 8.70 -14.98
N GLY A 241 -10.69 7.70 -14.52
CA GLY A 241 -9.87 6.85 -15.40
C GLY A 241 -10.69 5.95 -16.34
N ASN A 242 -11.86 5.51 -15.88
CA ASN A 242 -12.71 4.56 -16.62
C ASN A 242 -14.02 5.18 -17.13
N TRP A 243 -14.12 6.53 -17.14
CA TRP A 243 -15.36 7.22 -17.48
C TRP A 243 -15.95 6.76 -18.82
N SER A 244 -15.16 6.83 -19.87
CA SER A 244 -15.59 6.45 -21.23
C SER A 244 -15.90 4.96 -21.38
N ARG A 245 -15.24 4.10 -20.57
CA ARG A 245 -15.37 2.66 -20.65
C ARG A 245 -16.58 2.12 -19.89
N GLU A 246 -16.84 2.66 -18.68
CA GLU A 246 -17.80 2.05 -17.76
C GLU A 246 -18.97 2.96 -17.39
N PHE A 247 -18.77 4.28 -17.34
CA PHE A 247 -19.72 5.22 -16.74
C PHE A 247 -20.46 6.09 -17.74
N ALA A 248 -19.88 6.40 -18.92
CA ALA A 248 -20.48 7.30 -19.90
C ALA A 248 -21.86 6.85 -20.42
N HIS A 249 -22.15 5.54 -20.35
CA HIS A 249 -23.37 4.92 -20.85
C HIS A 249 -24.26 4.32 -19.75
N ARG A 250 -23.95 4.62 -18.47
CA ARG A 250 -24.71 4.17 -17.31
C ARG A 250 -25.29 5.37 -16.56
N ASP A 251 -26.31 5.11 -15.75
CA ASP A 251 -26.89 6.13 -14.89
C ASP A 251 -25.86 6.64 -13.87
N PHE A 252 -25.93 7.94 -13.58
CA PHE A 252 -24.93 8.62 -12.74
C PHE A 252 -24.76 8.02 -11.34
N TYR A 253 -25.78 7.35 -10.77
CA TYR A 253 -25.69 6.75 -9.46
C TYR A 253 -24.65 5.61 -9.38
N HIS A 254 -24.34 4.93 -10.50
CA HIS A 254 -23.30 3.90 -10.56
C HIS A 254 -21.89 4.43 -10.18
N VAL A 255 -21.69 5.75 -10.24
CA VAL A 255 -20.45 6.38 -9.76
C VAL A 255 -20.25 6.15 -8.25
N PHE A 256 -21.32 6.03 -7.49
CA PHE A 256 -21.27 5.87 -6.02
C PHE A 256 -21.21 4.42 -5.53
N GLU A 257 -21.30 3.44 -6.39
CA GLU A 257 -21.31 2.00 -6.05
C GLU A 257 -19.92 1.50 -5.66
N ILE A 258 -19.42 1.94 -4.50
CA ILE A 258 -18.12 1.52 -3.96
C ILE A 258 -18.08 0.04 -3.56
N TRP A 259 -19.25 -0.56 -3.30
CA TRP A 259 -19.39 -1.98 -2.95
C TRP A 259 -19.20 -2.92 -4.13
N ASN A 260 -19.30 -2.44 -5.36
CA ASN A 260 -19.02 -3.20 -6.58
C ASN A 260 -17.52 -3.17 -6.98
N GLY A 261 -16.64 -2.70 -6.08
CA GLY A 261 -15.22 -2.56 -6.36
C GLY A 261 -14.88 -1.26 -7.10
N GLY A 262 -13.85 -1.26 -7.96
CA GLY A 262 -13.43 -0.07 -8.70
C GLY A 262 -12.85 1.02 -7.78
N LEU A 263 -11.89 0.65 -6.96
CA LEU A 263 -11.14 1.54 -6.08
C LEU A 263 -9.66 1.52 -6.45
N THR A 264 -9.07 2.67 -6.76
CA THR A 264 -7.66 2.77 -7.09
C THR A 264 -6.83 3.19 -5.88
N ILE A 265 -5.76 2.46 -5.60
CA ILE A 265 -4.83 2.78 -4.50
C ILE A 265 -4.23 4.17 -4.68
N LEU A 266 -3.98 4.61 -5.93
CA LEU A 266 -3.42 5.92 -6.24
C LEU A 266 -4.30 7.06 -5.73
N GLY A 267 -5.58 7.05 -6.11
CA GLY A 267 -6.54 8.05 -5.65
C GLY A 267 -6.68 8.02 -4.13
N GLY A 268 -6.73 6.81 -3.55
CA GLY A 268 -6.81 6.61 -2.10
C GLY A 268 -5.63 7.22 -1.35
N ALA A 269 -4.42 6.90 -1.77
CA ALA A 269 -3.21 7.43 -1.15
C ALA A 269 -3.10 8.96 -1.32
N PHE A 270 -3.37 9.48 -2.51
CA PHE A 270 -3.28 10.91 -2.78
C PHE A 270 -4.26 11.72 -1.92
N PHE A 271 -5.55 11.37 -1.95
CA PHE A 271 -6.58 12.09 -1.19
C PHE A 271 -6.43 11.88 0.32
N GLY A 272 -6.11 10.66 0.76
CA GLY A 272 -5.88 10.37 2.17
C GLY A 272 -4.70 11.16 2.74
N ILE A 273 -3.57 11.21 2.04
CA ILE A 273 -2.39 11.98 2.43
C ILE A 273 -2.69 13.49 2.39
N LEU A 274 -3.32 13.98 1.32
CA LEU A 274 -3.68 15.40 1.18
C LEU A 274 -4.58 15.86 2.32
N VAL A 275 -5.69 15.17 2.55
CA VAL A 275 -6.64 15.51 3.62
C VAL A 275 -5.99 15.36 4.99
N GLY A 276 -5.22 14.30 5.22
CA GLY A 276 -4.47 14.10 6.44
C GLY A 276 -3.47 15.23 6.72
N ALA A 277 -2.74 15.68 5.72
CA ALA A 277 -1.81 16.80 5.82
C ALA A 277 -2.52 18.14 6.11
N LEU A 278 -3.65 18.40 5.43
CA LEU A 278 -4.48 19.58 5.70
C LEU A 278 -5.03 19.57 7.11
N MET A 279 -5.58 18.43 7.56
CA MET A 279 -6.06 18.26 8.92
C MET A 279 -4.96 18.45 9.97
N ALA A 280 -3.76 17.92 9.74
CA ALA A 280 -2.60 18.13 10.61
C ALA A 280 -2.23 19.62 10.67
N LYS A 281 -2.21 20.33 9.54
CA LYS A 281 -1.87 21.75 9.42
C LYS A 281 -2.89 22.65 10.14
N PHE A 282 -4.18 22.37 10.00
CA PHE A 282 -5.25 23.18 10.60
C PHE A 282 -5.68 22.67 11.98
N SER A 283 -5.02 21.64 12.51
CA SER A 283 -5.30 21.11 13.84
C SER A 283 -4.98 22.13 14.93
N LYS A 284 -5.91 22.33 15.84
CA LYS A 284 -5.69 23.12 17.08
C LYS A 284 -4.68 22.47 18.04
N LYS A 285 -4.15 21.28 17.71
CA LYS A 285 -3.20 20.51 18.52
C LYS A 285 -1.74 20.93 18.34
N ASN A 286 -1.47 22.03 17.62
CA ASN A 286 -0.13 22.55 17.31
C ASN A 286 0.83 21.47 16.73
N LEU A 287 0.34 20.67 15.81
CA LEU A 287 1.14 19.65 15.15
C LEU A 287 2.04 20.29 14.09
N ASP A 288 3.30 19.89 14.06
CA ASP A 288 4.18 20.17 12.93
C ASP A 288 3.74 19.28 11.74
N ALA A 289 2.96 19.86 10.81
CA ALA A 289 2.34 19.11 9.72
C ALA A 289 3.38 18.40 8.83
N ARG A 290 4.51 19.06 8.50
CA ARG A 290 5.57 18.45 7.68
C ARG A 290 6.18 17.23 8.36
N TRP A 291 6.52 17.38 9.64
CA TRP A 291 7.06 16.27 10.42
C TRP A 291 6.02 15.17 10.63
N THR A 292 4.77 15.52 10.89
CA THR A 292 3.68 14.54 11.09
C THR A 292 3.48 13.68 9.86
N VAL A 293 3.37 14.30 8.69
CA VAL A 293 3.19 13.57 7.42
C VAL A 293 4.42 12.70 7.11
N ASP A 294 5.61 13.21 7.40
CA ASP A 294 6.88 12.50 7.22
C ASP A 294 7.03 11.24 8.09
N GLU A 295 6.42 11.22 9.27
CA GLU A 295 6.40 10.04 10.14
C GLU A 295 5.26 9.07 9.80
N VAL A 296 4.13 9.58 9.33
CA VAL A 296 2.92 8.79 9.07
C VAL A 296 2.97 8.10 7.69
N VAL A 297 3.32 8.84 6.63
CA VAL A 297 3.20 8.33 5.26
C VAL A 297 4.01 7.04 5.01
N PRO A 298 5.23 6.86 5.49
CA PRO A 298 5.93 5.59 5.31
C PRO A 298 5.22 4.39 5.94
N THR A 299 4.39 4.59 6.99
CA THR A 299 3.64 3.47 7.60
C THR A 299 2.58 2.92 6.65
N VAL A 300 2.16 3.70 5.64
CA VAL A 300 1.23 3.26 4.58
C VAL A 300 1.80 2.05 3.83
N LEU A 301 3.14 1.93 3.69
CA LEU A 301 3.76 0.75 3.09
C LEU A 301 3.44 -0.53 3.87
N ILE A 302 3.35 -0.47 5.20
CA ILE A 302 2.92 -1.62 6.01
C ILE A 302 1.44 -1.94 5.75
N GLY A 303 0.58 -0.90 5.65
CA GLY A 303 -0.82 -1.10 5.27
C GLY A 303 -0.97 -1.71 3.88
N GLN A 304 -0.15 -1.28 2.92
CA GLN A 304 -0.09 -1.85 1.58
C GLN A 304 0.38 -3.31 1.61
N ALA A 305 1.42 -3.63 2.39
CA ALA A 305 1.90 -4.99 2.57
C ALA A 305 0.79 -5.92 3.08
N VAL A 306 0.05 -5.48 4.10
CA VAL A 306 -1.12 -6.23 4.62
C VAL A 306 -2.21 -6.32 3.55
N GLY A 307 -2.52 -5.22 2.86
CA GLY A 307 -3.55 -5.17 1.82
C GLY A 307 -3.29 -6.11 0.63
N ARG A 308 -2.00 -6.43 0.34
CA ARG A 308 -1.65 -7.41 -0.72
C ARG A 308 -2.16 -8.82 -0.44
N TRP A 309 -2.33 -9.20 0.81
CA TRP A 309 -2.99 -10.46 1.16
C TRP A 309 -4.47 -10.48 0.76
N GLY A 310 -5.12 -9.33 0.65
CA GLY A 310 -6.46 -9.23 0.07
C GLY A 310 -6.49 -9.70 -1.39
N ASN A 311 -5.48 -9.33 -2.19
CA ASN A 311 -5.37 -9.83 -3.57
C ASN A 311 -5.18 -11.35 -3.63
N PHE A 312 -4.46 -11.94 -2.66
CA PHE A 312 -4.32 -13.38 -2.55
C PHE A 312 -5.68 -14.06 -2.31
N PHE A 313 -6.49 -13.57 -1.36
CA PHE A 313 -7.81 -14.16 -1.08
C PHE A 313 -8.82 -13.92 -2.21
N ASN A 314 -8.71 -12.81 -2.94
CA ASN A 314 -9.51 -12.59 -4.14
C ASN A 314 -8.93 -13.29 -5.37
N ASN A 315 -7.75 -13.90 -5.27
CA ASN A 315 -6.97 -14.48 -6.37
C ASN A 315 -6.88 -13.54 -7.58
N GLU A 316 -6.50 -12.30 -7.32
CA GLU A 316 -6.39 -11.24 -8.33
C GLU A 316 -4.98 -10.65 -8.33
N VAL A 317 -4.62 -9.97 -9.42
CA VAL A 317 -3.35 -9.24 -9.52
C VAL A 317 -2.12 -10.16 -9.38
N TYR A 318 -2.22 -11.37 -9.90
CA TYR A 318 -1.09 -12.30 -10.01
C TYR A 318 -0.22 -12.01 -11.24
N GLY A 319 0.94 -12.65 -11.30
CA GLY A 319 1.85 -12.55 -12.43
C GLY A 319 1.58 -13.60 -13.52
N ARG A 320 2.49 -13.68 -14.50
CA ARG A 320 2.41 -14.68 -15.57
C ARG A 320 2.59 -16.09 -15.03
N ALA A 321 2.07 -17.08 -15.75
CA ALA A 321 2.29 -18.49 -15.43
C ALA A 321 3.77 -18.87 -15.62
N VAL A 322 4.33 -19.55 -14.64
CA VAL A 322 5.73 -20.03 -14.58
C VAL A 322 5.78 -21.42 -13.99
N SER A 323 6.91 -22.13 -14.17
CA SER A 323 7.09 -23.45 -13.55
C SER A 323 7.03 -23.38 -12.03
N VAL A 324 6.30 -24.30 -11.41
CA VAL A 324 6.20 -24.48 -9.96
C VAL A 324 7.57 -24.64 -9.29
N ASN A 325 8.56 -25.15 -10.01
CA ASN A 325 9.92 -25.37 -9.48
C ASN A 325 10.58 -24.11 -8.93
N TYR A 326 10.22 -22.91 -9.43
CA TYR A 326 10.75 -21.65 -8.89
C TYR A 326 10.22 -21.30 -7.50
N PHE A 327 9.08 -21.91 -7.12
CA PHE A 327 8.38 -21.55 -5.90
C PHE A 327 8.11 -22.75 -4.98
N ARG A 328 8.80 -23.90 -5.18
CA ARG A 328 8.69 -25.10 -4.32
C ARG A 328 9.03 -24.84 -2.85
N TRP A 329 9.73 -23.75 -2.56
CA TRP A 329 10.07 -23.35 -1.20
C TRP A 329 8.92 -22.66 -0.45
N LEU A 330 7.85 -22.29 -1.16
CA LEU A 330 6.65 -21.72 -0.55
C LEU A 330 5.76 -22.82 0.04
N PRO A 331 4.94 -22.50 1.06
CA PRO A 331 3.96 -23.41 1.60
C PRO A 331 3.04 -23.98 0.51
N THR A 332 2.70 -25.27 0.59
CA THR A 332 1.92 -25.98 -0.42
C THR A 332 0.55 -25.29 -0.66
N TRP A 333 -0.15 -24.88 0.40
CA TRP A 333 -1.43 -24.19 0.29
C TRP A 333 -1.35 -22.88 -0.51
N LEU A 334 -0.21 -22.19 -0.45
CA LEU A 334 0.01 -20.96 -1.21
C LEU A 334 0.29 -21.28 -2.68
N VAL A 335 1.08 -22.32 -2.94
CA VAL A 335 1.38 -22.81 -4.30
C VAL A 335 0.09 -23.26 -4.97
N GLU A 336 -0.74 -24.04 -4.28
CA GLU A 336 -2.01 -24.52 -4.79
C GLU A 336 -2.99 -23.37 -5.09
N GLN A 337 -3.09 -22.38 -4.21
CA GLN A 337 -3.92 -21.20 -4.43
C GLN A 337 -3.45 -20.42 -5.68
N MET A 338 -2.14 -20.37 -5.95
CA MET A 338 -1.59 -19.69 -7.12
C MET A 338 -1.70 -20.52 -8.41
N HIS A 339 -2.07 -21.79 -8.34
CA HIS A 339 -2.37 -22.61 -9.51
C HIS A 339 -3.78 -22.35 -10.08
N ILE A 340 -4.72 -21.95 -9.23
CA ILE A 340 -6.12 -21.76 -9.59
C ILE A 340 -6.34 -20.34 -10.07
N SER A 341 -6.94 -20.20 -11.24
CA SER A 341 -7.46 -18.92 -11.70
C SER A 341 -8.91 -18.75 -11.25
N THR A 342 -9.23 -17.60 -10.66
CA THR A 342 -10.57 -17.30 -10.17
C THR A 342 -11.46 -16.58 -11.11
N SER A 343 -10.89 -15.92 -12.09
CA SER A 343 -11.78 -15.24 -13.02
C SER A 343 -12.61 -16.31 -13.69
N ALA A 344 -13.78 -16.50 -13.09
CA ALA A 344 -14.92 -17.24 -13.60
C ALA A 344 -14.78 -17.69 -15.05
N ALA A 345 -14.89 -18.95 -15.33
CA ALA A 345 -15.11 -19.54 -16.66
C ALA A 345 -14.21 -19.10 -17.83
N SER A 346 -13.51 -17.99 -17.75
CA SER A 346 -12.72 -17.40 -18.83
C SER A 346 -11.21 -17.34 -18.60
N SER A 347 -10.72 -17.57 -17.39
CA SER A 347 -9.28 -17.62 -17.14
C SER A 347 -8.83 -19.05 -16.92
N PRO A 348 -7.93 -19.55 -17.74
CA PRO A 348 -7.42 -20.91 -17.61
C PRO A 348 -6.64 -21.05 -16.30
N THR A 349 -6.78 -22.18 -15.64
CA THR A 349 -5.81 -22.64 -14.64
C THR A 349 -4.42 -22.59 -15.25
N ALA A 350 -3.40 -22.30 -14.48
CA ALA A 350 -2.03 -22.51 -14.93
C ALA A 350 -1.90 -23.98 -15.37
N GLY A 351 -1.21 -24.24 -16.47
CA GLY A 351 -1.05 -25.61 -16.99
C GLY A 351 -0.39 -26.55 -15.97
N PRO A 352 -0.37 -27.87 -16.23
CA PRO A 352 0.26 -28.85 -15.34
C PRO A 352 1.69 -28.44 -14.98
N GLY A 353 2.04 -28.49 -13.69
CA GLY A 353 3.36 -28.08 -13.19
C GLY A 353 3.65 -26.58 -13.28
N MET A 354 2.66 -25.75 -13.54
CA MET A 354 2.75 -24.30 -13.65
C MET A 354 1.94 -23.63 -12.55
N ILE A 355 2.41 -22.46 -12.09
CA ILE A 355 1.67 -21.57 -11.19
C ILE A 355 1.79 -20.12 -11.66
N TYR A 356 0.89 -19.28 -11.22
CA TYR A 356 1.01 -17.85 -11.42
C TYR A 356 2.01 -17.25 -10.43
N VAL A 357 2.87 -16.33 -10.90
CA VAL A 357 3.83 -15.65 -10.02
C VAL A 357 3.10 -14.93 -8.88
N PRO A 358 3.43 -15.19 -7.60
CA PRO A 358 2.77 -14.60 -6.43
C PRO A 358 3.20 -13.14 -6.23
N LEU A 359 2.77 -12.24 -7.13
CA LEU A 359 3.13 -10.81 -7.06
C LEU A 359 2.69 -10.18 -5.75
N PHE A 360 1.56 -10.62 -5.17
CA PHE A 360 1.09 -10.13 -3.88
C PHE A 360 2.15 -10.30 -2.78
N LEU A 361 2.84 -11.45 -2.75
CA LEU A 361 3.89 -11.75 -1.77
C LEU A 361 5.14 -10.91 -2.03
N ILE A 362 5.56 -10.81 -3.29
CA ILE A 362 6.72 -10.00 -3.68
C ILE A 362 6.48 -8.53 -3.34
N GLU A 363 5.32 -7.98 -3.69
CA GLU A 363 4.95 -6.60 -3.37
C GLU A 363 4.81 -6.39 -1.85
N CYS A 364 4.32 -7.39 -1.10
CA CYS A 364 4.28 -7.35 0.36
C CYS A 364 5.68 -7.21 0.95
N LEU A 365 6.62 -8.09 0.56
CA LEU A 365 8.00 -8.07 1.06
C LEU A 365 8.73 -6.77 0.69
N LEU A 366 8.56 -6.29 -0.55
CA LEU A 366 9.14 -5.01 -0.99
C LEU A 366 8.54 -3.83 -0.24
N SER A 367 7.25 -3.84 0.07
CA SER A 367 6.60 -2.79 0.86
C SER A 367 7.13 -2.76 2.29
N VAL A 368 7.30 -3.92 2.93
CA VAL A 368 7.91 -4.02 4.26
C VAL A 368 9.36 -3.53 4.23
N ALA A 369 10.16 -3.97 3.24
CA ALA A 369 11.53 -3.51 3.07
C ALA A 369 11.60 -1.99 2.86
N GLY A 370 10.73 -1.43 2.03
CA GLY A 370 10.62 0.01 1.79
C GLY A 370 10.34 0.80 3.07
N TYR A 371 9.42 0.30 3.89
CA TYR A 371 9.15 0.91 5.20
C TYR A 371 10.40 0.97 6.08
N PHE A 372 11.13 -0.14 6.20
CA PHE A 372 12.35 -0.15 7.01
C PHE A 372 13.44 0.73 6.42
N ILE A 373 13.65 0.73 5.11
CA ILE A 373 14.62 1.60 4.45
C ILE A 373 14.27 3.07 4.69
N ILE A 374 13.03 3.48 4.44
CA ILE A 374 12.63 4.89 4.59
C ILE A 374 12.69 5.32 6.05
N GLN A 375 12.24 4.50 6.98
CA GLN A 375 12.18 4.89 8.39
C GLN A 375 13.54 4.85 9.09
N TYR A 376 14.41 3.90 8.76
CA TYR A 376 15.66 3.73 9.48
C TYR A 376 16.87 4.21 8.68
N VAL A 377 16.98 3.89 7.37
CA VAL A 377 18.10 4.37 6.58
C VAL A 377 17.93 5.87 6.31
N VAL A 378 16.82 6.29 5.69
CA VAL A 378 16.59 7.71 5.39
C VAL A 378 16.36 8.50 6.68
N GLY A 379 15.49 8.03 7.57
CA GLY A 379 15.07 8.78 8.75
C GLY A 379 16.06 8.82 9.90
N VAL A 380 17.01 7.89 9.99
CA VAL A 380 18.00 7.81 11.09
C VAL A 380 19.42 7.95 10.59
N LEU A 381 19.85 7.11 9.63
CA LEU A 381 21.24 7.12 9.15
C LEU A 381 21.55 8.36 8.30
N LEU A 382 20.65 8.74 7.39
CA LEU A 382 20.81 9.88 6.50
C LEU A 382 20.20 11.17 7.07
N LYS A 383 19.80 11.20 8.32
CA LYS A 383 19.13 12.35 8.97
C LYS A 383 19.83 13.70 8.78
N LYS A 384 21.15 13.70 8.67
CA LYS A 384 21.93 14.94 8.47
C LYS A 384 21.71 15.57 7.09
N TRP A 385 21.29 14.76 6.11
CA TRP A 385 21.14 15.17 4.71
C TRP A 385 19.67 15.30 4.29
N THR A 386 18.72 14.93 5.17
CA THR A 386 17.29 14.94 4.87
C THR A 386 16.61 16.17 5.44
N SER A 387 15.67 16.71 4.67
CA SER A 387 14.72 17.74 5.08
C SER A 387 13.43 17.12 5.61
N LYS A 388 12.65 17.87 6.40
CA LYS A 388 11.31 17.43 6.83
C LYS A 388 10.40 17.34 5.60
N GLY A 389 9.84 16.17 5.32
CA GLY A 389 9.03 15.84 4.15
C GLY A 389 9.72 14.91 3.15
N ASP A 390 11.03 14.68 3.28
CA ASP A 390 11.77 13.81 2.36
C ASP A 390 11.30 12.35 2.41
N ARG A 391 10.86 11.87 3.59
CA ARG A 391 10.36 10.49 3.70
C ARG A 391 9.05 10.29 2.94
N VAL A 392 8.24 11.32 2.81
CA VAL A 392 7.06 11.31 1.93
C VAL A 392 7.48 11.15 0.47
N GLY A 393 8.47 11.94 0.04
CA GLY A 393 9.03 11.81 -1.31
C GLY A 393 9.64 10.42 -1.55
N CYS A 394 10.38 9.89 -0.58
CA CYS A 394 10.94 8.54 -0.63
C CYS A 394 9.85 7.44 -0.70
N TYR A 395 8.69 7.63 -0.04
CA TYR A 395 7.55 6.72 -0.17
C TYR A 395 7.06 6.63 -1.63
N PHE A 396 6.80 7.78 -2.26
CA PHE A 396 6.35 7.81 -3.65
C PHE A 396 7.40 7.26 -4.60
N LEU A 397 8.67 7.61 -4.38
CA LEU A 397 9.80 7.11 -5.17
C LEU A 397 9.91 5.58 -5.07
N TRP A 398 9.90 5.03 -3.86
CA TRP A 398 9.96 3.60 -3.61
C TRP A 398 8.80 2.85 -4.27
N TYR A 399 7.59 3.31 -4.01
CA TYR A 399 6.39 2.69 -4.57
C TYR A 399 6.40 2.72 -6.11
N GLY A 400 6.76 3.87 -6.70
CA GLY A 400 6.87 4.02 -8.14
C GLY A 400 7.92 3.10 -8.75
N ILE A 401 9.10 2.96 -8.13
CA ILE A 401 10.17 2.05 -8.60
C ILE A 401 9.69 0.59 -8.52
N VAL A 402 9.11 0.17 -7.40
CA VAL A 402 8.59 -1.19 -7.22
C VAL A 402 7.53 -1.50 -8.29
N ARG A 403 6.59 -0.58 -8.51
CA ARG A 403 5.55 -0.74 -9.55
C ARG A 403 6.16 -0.79 -10.95
N PHE A 404 7.11 0.07 -11.27
CA PHE A 404 7.78 0.10 -12.57
C PHE A 404 8.50 -1.22 -12.88
N ILE A 405 9.16 -1.82 -11.89
CA ILE A 405 9.89 -3.08 -12.03
C ILE A 405 8.93 -4.27 -12.15
N LEU A 406 7.83 -4.29 -11.37
CA LEU A 406 6.95 -5.45 -11.30
C LEU A 406 5.84 -5.46 -12.37
N GLU A 407 5.51 -4.31 -12.96
CA GLU A 407 4.44 -4.22 -13.95
C GLU A 407 4.62 -5.14 -15.17
N PRO A 408 5.83 -5.32 -15.75
CA PRO A 408 6.05 -6.25 -16.85
C PRO A 408 5.80 -7.73 -16.49
N PHE A 409 5.84 -8.09 -15.20
CA PHE A 409 5.61 -9.46 -14.73
C PHE A 409 4.14 -9.75 -14.45
N ARG A 410 3.27 -8.72 -14.48
CA ARG A 410 1.84 -8.86 -14.24
C ARG A 410 1.17 -9.60 -15.40
N ASP A 411 0.15 -10.38 -15.09
CA ASP A 411 -0.69 -10.99 -16.10
C ASP A 411 -1.49 -9.93 -16.86
N SER A 412 -1.66 -10.13 -18.17
CA SER A 412 -2.31 -9.17 -19.07
C SER A 412 -3.75 -8.83 -18.67
N ASN A 413 -4.45 -9.75 -18.01
CA ASN A 413 -5.82 -9.56 -17.57
C ASN A 413 -5.96 -8.47 -16.50
N PHE A 414 -4.87 -8.12 -15.80
CA PHE A 414 -4.85 -7.10 -14.75
C PHE A 414 -4.18 -5.79 -15.18
N ASN A 415 -3.92 -5.63 -16.47
CA ASN A 415 -3.36 -4.39 -17.00
C ASN A 415 -4.43 -3.28 -17.00
N MET A 416 -4.03 -2.08 -16.58
CA MET A 416 -4.88 -0.91 -16.72
C MET A 416 -4.81 -0.39 -18.16
N GLY A 417 -5.91 -0.51 -18.90
CA GLY A 417 -5.99 -0.08 -20.29
C GLY A 417 -5.73 -1.22 -21.29
N THR A 418 -5.56 -0.86 -22.55
CA THR A 418 -5.37 -1.80 -23.65
C THR A 418 -3.94 -2.37 -23.73
N ASP A 419 -3.01 -1.71 -23.02
CA ASP A 419 -1.60 -2.09 -22.96
C ASP A 419 -1.00 -1.74 -21.58
N ASN A 420 0.20 -2.24 -21.30
CA ASN A 420 0.95 -1.91 -20.09
C ASN A 420 1.38 -0.44 -19.98
N ALA A 421 1.18 0.33 -21.05
CA ALA A 421 1.66 1.70 -21.16
C ALA A 421 1.08 2.61 -20.06
N TRP A 422 -0.22 2.54 -19.81
CA TRP A 422 -0.88 3.32 -18.77
C TRP A 422 -0.33 3.02 -17.38
N SER A 423 -0.10 1.75 -17.09
CA SER A 423 0.40 1.31 -15.78
C SER A 423 1.85 1.71 -15.55
N ILE A 424 2.69 1.63 -16.59
CA ILE A 424 4.07 2.11 -16.57
C ILE A 424 4.12 3.63 -16.40
N CYS A 425 3.26 4.38 -17.11
CA CYS A 425 3.12 5.83 -16.93
C CYS A 425 2.77 6.21 -15.49
N ASN A 426 1.81 5.52 -14.88
CA ASN A 426 1.47 5.76 -13.47
C ASN A 426 2.68 5.53 -12.56
N SER A 427 3.48 4.49 -12.82
CA SER A 427 4.69 4.22 -12.05
C SER A 427 5.73 5.35 -12.17
N LEU A 428 5.93 5.87 -13.38
CA LEU A 428 6.81 7.02 -13.63
C LEU A 428 6.28 8.29 -12.95
N ILE A 429 4.97 8.51 -12.94
CA ILE A 429 4.35 9.63 -12.22
C ILE A 429 4.67 9.56 -10.72
N TYR A 430 4.59 8.38 -10.09
CA TYR A 430 4.96 8.24 -8.68
C TYR A 430 6.43 8.58 -8.43
N ILE A 431 7.34 8.08 -9.29
CA ILE A 431 8.78 8.38 -9.20
C ILE A 431 9.00 9.89 -9.29
N LEU A 432 8.37 10.53 -10.27
CA LEU A 432 8.48 11.97 -10.47
C LEU A 432 7.92 12.75 -9.28
N ILE A 433 6.74 12.41 -8.77
CA ILE A 433 6.15 13.01 -7.56
C ILE A 433 7.13 12.89 -6.39
N GLY A 434 7.74 11.73 -6.20
CA GLY A 434 8.73 11.52 -5.14
C GLY A 434 9.93 12.45 -5.25
N ILE A 435 10.54 12.53 -6.44
CA ILE A 435 11.67 13.43 -6.73
C ILE A 435 11.30 14.88 -6.47
N ILE A 436 10.10 15.30 -6.90
CA ILE A 436 9.64 16.68 -6.73
C ILE A 436 9.45 17.05 -5.28
N ILE A 437 8.79 16.15 -4.51
CA ILE A 437 8.59 16.40 -3.09
C ILE A 437 9.94 16.61 -2.42
N ILE A 438 10.94 15.74 -2.65
CA ILE A 438 12.28 15.87 -2.10
C ILE A 438 12.92 17.19 -2.53
N ALA A 439 12.96 17.47 -3.84
CA ALA A 439 13.52 18.71 -4.36
C ALA A 439 12.82 19.95 -3.77
N SER A 440 11.50 19.90 -3.66
CA SER A 440 10.70 20.99 -3.10
C SER A 440 10.99 21.26 -1.62
N MET A 441 11.20 20.21 -0.83
CA MET A 441 11.55 20.36 0.60
C MET A 441 12.93 20.98 0.77
N HIS A 442 13.91 20.52 -0.01
CA HIS A 442 15.25 21.10 0.00
C HIS A 442 15.28 22.55 -0.51
N LEU A 443 14.53 22.86 -1.57
CA LEU A 443 14.38 24.24 -2.06
C LEU A 443 13.70 25.14 -1.02
N HIS A 444 12.64 24.64 -0.36
CA HIS A 444 12.00 25.36 0.74
C HIS A 444 13.01 25.71 1.84
N ASP A 445 13.74 24.70 2.35
CA ASP A 445 14.69 24.90 3.43
C ASP A 445 15.84 25.85 2.99
N TYR A 446 16.31 25.73 1.75
CA TYR A 446 17.29 26.67 1.17
C TYR A 446 16.74 28.10 1.15
N TYR A 447 15.51 28.31 0.66
CA TYR A 447 14.91 29.62 0.56
C TYR A 447 14.69 30.27 1.93
N MET A 448 14.14 29.50 2.88
CA MET A 448 13.89 30.00 4.24
C MET A 448 15.20 30.37 4.96
N ASN A 449 16.28 29.61 4.76
CA ASN A 449 17.56 29.85 5.39
C ASN A 449 18.37 31.01 4.72
N LYS A 450 18.38 31.04 3.39
CA LYS A 450 19.18 32.00 2.63
C LYS A 450 18.41 33.26 2.21
N LYS A 451 17.06 33.24 2.29
CA LYS A 451 16.15 34.31 1.80
C LYS A 451 16.36 34.69 0.33
N LYS A 452 16.91 33.77 -0.46
CA LYS A 452 17.18 33.92 -1.90
C LYS A 452 16.35 32.94 -2.67
N GLY A 453 15.23 33.36 -3.28
CA GLY A 453 14.29 32.51 -3.98
C GLY A 453 13.78 33.06 -5.30
N ASP A 454 14.28 34.22 -5.75
CA ASP A 454 13.78 34.85 -6.99
C ASP A 454 13.98 33.97 -8.24
N PHE A 455 14.83 32.93 -8.15
CA PHE A 455 15.13 31.98 -9.23
C PHE A 455 14.10 30.84 -9.36
N PHE A 456 13.16 30.66 -8.42
CA PHE A 456 12.15 29.59 -8.49
C PHE A 456 11.34 29.58 -9.79
N PRO A 457 10.92 30.73 -10.36
CA PRO A 457 10.23 30.73 -11.65
C PRO A 457 11.13 30.18 -12.78
N LEU A 458 12.44 30.38 -12.74
CA LEU A 458 13.36 29.78 -13.74
C LEU A 458 13.43 28.26 -13.62
N ILE A 459 13.40 27.72 -12.39
CA ILE A 459 13.30 26.26 -12.17
C ILE A 459 11.99 25.76 -12.75
N SER A 460 10.88 26.45 -12.48
CA SER A 460 9.56 26.08 -13.01
C SER A 460 9.54 26.13 -14.54
N ALA A 461 10.14 27.15 -15.16
CA ALA A 461 10.30 27.21 -16.61
C ALA A 461 11.12 26.03 -17.15
N GLY A 462 12.25 25.71 -16.51
CA GLY A 462 13.11 24.57 -16.90
C GLY A 462 12.39 23.23 -16.81
N ILE A 463 11.60 23.03 -15.75
CA ILE A 463 10.78 21.82 -15.56
C ILE A 463 9.67 21.73 -16.63
N LEU A 464 9.14 22.86 -17.08
CA LEU A 464 8.09 22.87 -18.09
C LEU A 464 8.64 22.57 -19.51
N LEU A 465 9.91 22.81 -19.80
CA LEU A 465 10.49 22.60 -21.14
C LEU A 465 10.31 21.16 -21.69
N PRO A 466 10.50 20.08 -20.91
CA PRO A 466 10.29 18.73 -21.42
C PRO A 466 8.86 18.44 -21.90
N THR A 467 7.87 19.24 -21.47
CA THR A 467 6.47 19.09 -21.93
C THR A 467 6.34 19.24 -23.45
N PHE A 468 7.30 19.90 -24.11
CA PHE A 468 7.33 20.07 -25.55
C PHE A 468 8.01 18.90 -26.27
N LEU A 469 8.76 18.05 -25.57
CA LEU A 469 9.36 16.85 -26.14
C LEU A 469 8.47 15.62 -26.02
N PHE A 470 7.71 15.52 -24.94
CA PHE A 470 6.85 14.38 -24.69
C PHE A 470 5.77 14.12 -25.76
N PRO A 471 5.22 15.11 -26.47
CA PRO A 471 4.33 14.87 -27.61
C PRO A 471 4.95 14.07 -28.77
N LEU A 472 6.28 13.88 -28.80
CA LEU A 472 6.92 12.94 -29.74
C LEU A 472 6.59 11.47 -29.42
N LEU A 473 6.22 11.18 -28.16
CA LEU A 473 5.78 9.88 -27.72
C LEU A 473 4.30 9.64 -28.09
N PRO A 474 3.84 8.38 -28.11
CA PRO A 474 2.42 8.09 -28.19
C PRO A 474 1.65 8.87 -27.12
N SER A 475 0.73 9.72 -27.55
CA SER A 475 0.03 10.66 -26.66
C SER A 475 -1.44 10.32 -26.48
N LEU A 476 -2.00 9.58 -27.44
CA LEU A 476 -3.37 9.09 -27.42
C LEU A 476 -3.45 7.75 -28.14
N THR A 477 -4.21 6.82 -27.58
CA THR A 477 -4.52 5.53 -28.18
C THR A 477 -6.02 5.38 -28.33
N THR A 478 -6.45 4.87 -29.48
CA THR A 478 -7.86 4.55 -29.79
C THR A 478 -8.01 3.06 -30.01
N SER A 479 -9.15 2.49 -29.63
CA SER A 479 -9.46 1.09 -29.85
C SER A 479 -10.90 0.91 -30.35
N THR A 480 -11.10 -0.03 -31.28
CA THR A 480 -12.41 -0.40 -31.80
C THR A 480 -13.13 -1.49 -31.00
N ALA A 481 -12.46 -2.12 -30.03
CA ALA A 481 -13.02 -3.18 -29.19
C ALA A 481 -12.74 -2.98 -27.71
N ARG A 482 -13.60 -3.55 -26.86
CA ARG A 482 -13.64 -3.33 -25.41
C ARG A 482 -12.41 -3.86 -24.66
N GLU A 483 -11.72 -4.89 -25.15
CA GLU A 483 -10.70 -5.62 -24.40
C GLU A 483 -9.35 -5.78 -25.15
N GLY A 484 -8.97 -4.79 -25.95
CA GLY A 484 -7.67 -4.85 -26.64
C GLY A 484 -7.58 -5.87 -27.78
N THR A 485 -8.70 -6.52 -28.13
CA THR A 485 -8.80 -7.45 -29.26
C THR A 485 -9.08 -6.73 -30.60
N GLY A 486 -9.38 -5.43 -30.55
CA GLY A 486 -9.63 -4.60 -31.73
C GLY A 486 -8.38 -3.92 -32.25
N ASN A 487 -8.50 -3.26 -33.41
CA ASN A 487 -7.43 -2.45 -33.95
C ASN A 487 -7.08 -1.31 -33.01
N ILE A 488 -5.85 -1.30 -32.48
CA ILE A 488 -5.31 -0.24 -31.65
C ILE A 488 -4.52 0.70 -32.56
N VAL A 489 -4.93 1.98 -32.57
CA VAL A 489 -4.23 3.04 -33.29
C VAL A 489 -3.61 4.00 -32.28
N SER A 490 -2.31 4.23 -32.40
CA SER A 490 -1.57 5.18 -31.55
C SER A 490 -1.26 6.45 -32.34
N TYR A 491 -1.60 7.59 -31.77
CA TYR A 491 -1.29 8.90 -32.31
C TYR A 491 -0.20 9.56 -31.48
N ASN A 492 0.82 10.13 -32.13
CA ASN A 492 1.75 10.99 -31.42
C ASN A 492 1.11 12.36 -31.13
N GLY A 493 1.62 13.05 -30.13
CA GLY A 493 1.03 14.32 -29.69
C GLY A 493 1.12 15.41 -30.75
N TYR A 494 2.16 15.44 -31.56
CA TYR A 494 2.31 16.45 -32.61
C TYR A 494 1.31 16.25 -33.77
N GLU A 495 1.00 15.01 -34.13
CA GLU A 495 -0.08 14.72 -35.08
C GLU A 495 -1.43 15.21 -34.55
N LEU A 496 -1.66 15.08 -33.25
CA LEU A 496 -2.89 15.57 -32.62
C LEU A 496 -2.93 17.10 -32.52
N ILE A 497 -1.79 17.73 -32.19
CA ILE A 497 -1.66 19.19 -32.02
C ILE A 497 -1.80 19.90 -33.38
N PHE A 498 -1.09 19.44 -34.41
CA PHE A 498 -1.02 20.11 -35.71
C PHE A 498 -1.90 19.48 -36.79
N GLY A 499 -2.38 18.26 -36.58
CA GLY A 499 -3.23 17.54 -37.53
C GLY A 499 -4.71 17.98 -37.53
N GLY A 500 -5.07 19.02 -36.78
CA GLY A 500 -6.40 19.64 -36.82
C GLY A 500 -7.53 18.80 -36.20
N LYS A 501 -7.18 17.67 -35.53
CA LYS A 501 -8.19 16.80 -34.92
C LYS A 501 -8.94 17.42 -33.75
N THR A 502 -8.26 18.32 -32.98
CA THR A 502 -8.92 19.11 -31.92
C THR A 502 -8.18 20.41 -31.68
N PRO A 503 -8.88 21.55 -31.73
CA PRO A 503 -8.29 22.86 -31.45
C PRO A 503 -7.77 22.97 -30.01
N LEU A 504 -8.28 22.15 -29.06
CA LEU A 504 -7.85 22.19 -27.67
C LEU A 504 -6.41 21.71 -27.47
N PHE A 505 -5.91 20.74 -28.23
CA PHE A 505 -4.52 20.30 -28.11
C PHE A 505 -3.55 21.38 -28.60
N LEU A 506 -3.88 22.08 -29.68
CA LEU A 506 -3.10 23.23 -30.14
C LEU A 506 -3.14 24.37 -29.12
N ALA A 507 -4.33 24.67 -28.57
CA ALA A 507 -4.48 25.69 -27.53
C ALA A 507 -3.66 25.34 -26.28
N ALA A 508 -3.69 24.09 -25.82
CA ALA A 508 -2.87 23.60 -24.70
C ALA A 508 -1.38 23.84 -24.94
N PHE A 509 -0.90 23.45 -26.11
CA PHE A 509 0.51 23.63 -26.51
C PHE A 509 0.92 25.10 -26.51
N ILE A 510 0.14 25.98 -27.11
CA ILE A 510 0.38 27.42 -27.15
C ILE A 510 0.35 28.03 -25.75
N ILE A 511 -0.64 27.69 -24.92
CA ILE A 511 -0.74 28.17 -23.53
C ILE A 511 0.48 27.77 -22.72
N LEU A 512 0.94 26.53 -22.82
CA LEU A 512 2.12 26.07 -22.10
C LEU A 512 3.39 26.76 -22.61
N ALA A 513 3.52 27.03 -23.91
CA ALA A 513 4.63 27.79 -24.47
C ALA A 513 4.68 29.24 -23.92
N ILE A 514 3.52 29.91 -23.91
CA ILE A 514 3.39 31.24 -23.29
C ILE A 514 3.75 31.18 -21.81
N THR A 515 3.35 30.14 -21.10
CA THR A 515 3.63 29.96 -19.68
C THR A 515 5.13 29.87 -19.39
N VAL A 516 5.92 29.20 -20.23
CA VAL A 516 7.39 29.17 -20.09
C VAL A 516 7.97 30.58 -20.19
N ILE A 517 7.54 31.33 -21.19
CA ILE A 517 8.00 32.74 -21.38
C ILE A 517 7.62 33.60 -20.16
N LEU A 518 6.39 33.42 -19.65
CA LEU A 518 5.91 34.15 -18.48
C LEU A 518 6.68 33.78 -17.20
N PHE A 519 7.07 32.52 -16.99
CA PHE A 519 7.93 32.15 -15.87
C PHE A 519 9.29 32.83 -15.95
N VAL A 520 9.91 32.87 -17.13
CA VAL A 520 11.17 33.60 -17.33
C VAL A 520 10.99 35.09 -17.07
N ALA A 521 9.96 35.71 -17.61
CA ALA A 521 9.64 37.11 -17.38
C ALA A 521 9.39 37.42 -15.89
N THR A 522 8.70 36.55 -15.19
CA THR A 522 8.42 36.65 -13.75
C THR A 522 9.71 36.73 -12.92
N TYR A 523 10.76 36.01 -13.29
CA TYR A 523 12.06 36.10 -12.63
C TYR A 523 12.64 37.53 -12.67
N PHE A 524 12.59 38.19 -13.82
CA PHE A 524 13.08 39.58 -13.95
C PHE A 524 12.21 40.57 -13.20
N VAL A 525 10.87 40.35 -13.19
CA VAL A 525 9.93 41.20 -12.44
C VAL A 525 10.14 41.06 -10.93
N LEU A 526 10.33 39.85 -10.41
CA LEU A 526 10.59 39.59 -9.00
C LEU A 526 11.84 40.30 -8.49
N LYS A 527 12.87 40.40 -9.31
CA LYS A 527 14.09 41.19 -8.98
C LYS A 527 13.85 42.68 -8.82
N LYS A 528 12.87 43.23 -9.56
CA LYS A 528 12.54 44.66 -9.51
C LYS A 528 11.48 44.97 -8.46
N ASN A 529 10.41 44.19 -8.44
CA ASN A 529 9.28 44.40 -7.56
C ASN A 529 8.67 43.04 -7.16
N LYS A 530 8.89 42.62 -5.91
CA LYS A 530 8.41 41.35 -5.38
C LYS A 530 6.88 41.21 -5.43
N LYS A 531 6.15 42.30 -5.09
CA LYS A 531 4.68 42.27 -5.06
C LYS A 531 4.10 42.00 -6.44
N THR A 532 4.55 42.77 -7.45
CA THR A 532 4.11 42.59 -8.84
C THR A 532 4.55 41.24 -9.39
N GLY A 533 5.77 40.80 -9.08
CA GLY A 533 6.26 39.49 -9.49
C GLY A 533 5.45 38.32 -8.90
N ASN A 534 5.03 38.42 -7.63
CA ASN A 534 4.16 37.40 -7.02
C ASN A 534 2.80 37.31 -7.69
N TYR A 535 2.17 38.44 -8.06
CA TYR A 535 0.91 38.41 -8.82
C TYR A 535 1.10 37.81 -10.21
N MET A 536 2.19 38.18 -10.89
CA MET A 536 2.51 37.60 -12.19
C MET A 536 2.76 36.10 -12.10
N LEU A 537 3.42 35.63 -11.03
CA LEU A 537 3.63 34.20 -10.80
C LEU A 537 2.32 33.44 -10.60
N ILE A 538 1.37 34.02 -9.84
CA ILE A 538 0.04 33.42 -9.65
C ILE A 538 -0.69 33.29 -11.00
N SER A 539 -0.69 34.35 -11.80
CA SER A 539 -1.34 34.33 -13.12
C SER A 539 -0.70 33.30 -14.06
N THR A 540 0.63 33.18 -14.01
CA THR A 540 1.38 32.18 -14.78
C THR A 540 1.02 30.76 -14.35
N CYS A 541 0.88 30.51 -13.04
CA CYS A 541 0.45 29.22 -12.51
C CYS A 541 -0.97 28.86 -12.97
N VAL A 542 -1.90 29.82 -12.98
CA VAL A 542 -3.28 29.59 -13.47
C VAL A 542 -3.25 29.22 -14.95
N LEU A 543 -2.46 29.89 -15.77
CA LEU A 543 -2.32 29.57 -17.19
C LEU A 543 -1.73 28.16 -17.40
N ALA A 544 -0.70 27.78 -16.65
CA ALA A 544 -0.15 26.44 -16.71
C ALA A 544 -1.20 25.37 -16.39
N LEU A 545 -2.04 25.61 -15.38
CA LEU A 545 -3.13 24.71 -15.01
C LEU A 545 -4.15 24.59 -16.15
N ILE A 546 -4.55 25.71 -16.76
CA ILE A 546 -5.49 25.72 -17.89
C ILE A 546 -4.92 24.93 -19.08
N GLY A 547 -3.65 25.17 -19.45
CA GLY A 547 -2.99 24.44 -20.53
C GLY A 547 -2.94 22.93 -20.27
N THR A 548 -2.67 22.53 -19.02
CA THR A 548 -2.67 21.12 -18.61
C THR A 548 -4.07 20.51 -18.73
N LEU A 549 -5.09 21.20 -18.24
CA LEU A 549 -6.48 20.74 -18.30
C LEU A 549 -6.95 20.54 -19.75
N PHE A 550 -6.51 21.36 -20.70
CA PHE A 550 -6.88 21.22 -22.11
C PHE A 550 -6.37 19.92 -22.73
N TYR A 551 -5.22 19.36 -22.30
CA TYR A 551 -4.79 18.03 -22.72
C TYR A 551 -5.74 16.94 -22.24
N PHE A 552 -6.23 17.04 -20.99
CA PHE A 552 -7.14 16.03 -20.43
C PHE A 552 -8.56 16.15 -21.00
N VAL A 553 -9.05 17.36 -21.20
CA VAL A 553 -10.41 17.60 -21.73
C VAL A 553 -10.46 17.32 -23.23
N GLY A 554 -9.39 17.65 -23.95
CA GLY A 554 -9.30 17.52 -25.41
C GLY A 554 -9.56 16.10 -25.93
N LYS A 555 -9.23 15.06 -25.15
CA LYS A 555 -9.52 13.67 -25.52
C LYS A 555 -11.02 13.39 -25.71
N ASN A 556 -11.89 14.05 -24.93
CA ASN A 556 -13.33 13.79 -24.92
C ASN A 556 -14.11 14.60 -25.99
N MET A 557 -13.45 15.54 -26.66
CA MET A 557 -14.08 16.42 -27.66
C MET A 557 -13.79 16.01 -29.12
N ASN A 558 -13.22 14.82 -29.33
CA ASN A 558 -12.85 14.34 -30.65
C ASN A 558 -13.84 13.31 -31.17
N SER A 559 -14.26 13.47 -32.41
CA SER A 559 -14.81 12.41 -33.23
C SER A 559 -13.65 11.67 -33.88
N PHE A 560 -13.15 10.63 -33.25
CA PHE A 560 -12.36 9.62 -33.93
C PHE A 560 -13.37 8.65 -34.54
N ASP A 561 -13.51 8.71 -35.88
CA ASP A 561 -14.39 7.81 -36.60
C ASP A 561 -14.05 6.36 -36.21
N ASP A 562 -15.07 5.59 -35.81
CA ASP A 562 -15.00 4.18 -35.40
C ASP A 562 -14.27 3.85 -34.08
N ALA A 563 -13.82 4.82 -33.30
CA ALA A 563 -13.20 4.54 -32.01
C ALA A 563 -14.23 4.40 -30.89
N LEU A 564 -14.34 3.21 -30.29
CA LEU A 564 -15.17 2.99 -29.10
C LEU A 564 -14.48 3.49 -27.81
N TYR A 565 -13.15 3.50 -27.78
CA TYR A 565 -12.35 3.86 -26.61
C TYR A 565 -11.19 4.79 -26.98
N ILE A 566 -11.03 5.85 -26.21
CA ILE A 566 -9.97 6.85 -26.35
C ILE A 566 -9.22 6.97 -25.03
N ASN A 567 -7.95 6.63 -25.01
CA ASN A 567 -7.09 6.69 -23.83
C ASN A 567 -5.93 7.66 -24.02
N LEU A 568 -5.63 8.45 -22.99
CA LEU A 568 -4.39 9.21 -22.94
C LEU A 568 -3.22 8.25 -22.77
N SER A 569 -2.14 8.50 -23.50
CA SER A 569 -0.90 7.73 -23.44
C SER A 569 0.28 8.59 -22.96
N TYR A 570 1.49 8.06 -23.03
CA TYR A 570 2.70 8.61 -22.41
C TYR A 570 2.91 10.11 -22.62
N GLY A 571 2.77 10.58 -23.84
CA GLY A 571 3.12 11.95 -24.20
C GLY A 571 2.37 13.01 -23.43
N PHE A 572 1.03 12.96 -23.44
CA PHE A 572 0.21 13.95 -22.75
C PHE A 572 0.19 13.77 -21.23
N ILE A 573 0.31 12.52 -20.75
CA ILE A 573 0.37 12.25 -19.31
C ILE A 573 1.66 12.84 -18.73
N LEU A 574 2.82 12.59 -19.34
CA LEU A 574 4.09 13.13 -18.91
C LEU A 574 4.10 14.66 -19.03
N SER A 575 3.59 15.23 -20.14
CA SER A 575 3.47 16.67 -20.28
C SER A 575 2.65 17.32 -19.16
N GLY A 576 1.48 16.74 -18.84
CA GLY A 576 0.66 17.21 -17.73
C GLY A 576 1.34 17.11 -16.38
N THR A 577 2.06 16.00 -16.14
CA THR A 577 2.81 15.78 -14.90
C THR A 577 3.88 16.86 -14.70
N PHE A 578 4.69 17.11 -15.71
CA PHE A 578 5.74 18.14 -15.63
C PHE A 578 5.17 19.56 -15.46
N ALA A 579 4.02 19.86 -16.07
CA ALA A 579 3.33 21.12 -15.85
C ALA A 579 2.85 21.25 -14.39
N LEU A 580 2.26 20.19 -13.80
CA LEU A 580 1.87 20.19 -12.39
C LEU A 580 3.08 20.32 -11.45
N MET A 581 4.26 19.77 -11.84
CA MET A 581 5.51 19.96 -11.12
C MET A 581 5.93 21.41 -11.06
N ALA A 582 5.94 22.10 -12.19
CA ALA A 582 6.29 23.51 -12.26
C ALA A 582 5.33 24.36 -11.40
N LEU A 583 4.05 24.01 -11.38
CA LEU A 583 3.04 24.63 -10.52
C LEU A 583 3.37 24.44 -9.04
N LEU A 584 3.72 23.23 -8.61
CA LEU A 584 4.00 22.92 -7.22
C LEU A 584 5.19 23.73 -6.70
N ILE A 585 6.30 23.77 -7.46
CA ILE A 585 7.50 24.53 -7.08
C ILE A 585 7.19 26.03 -6.99
N SER A 586 6.46 26.57 -7.94
CA SER A 586 6.04 27.99 -7.89
C SER A 586 5.13 28.29 -6.71
N SER A 587 4.22 27.38 -6.36
CA SER A 587 3.32 27.53 -5.22
C SER A 587 4.08 27.51 -3.88
N ILE A 588 5.14 26.70 -3.76
CA ILE A 588 6.00 26.68 -2.57
C ILE A 588 6.68 28.03 -2.40
N TYR A 589 7.26 28.58 -3.46
CA TYR A 589 7.85 29.92 -3.41
C TYR A 589 6.85 30.97 -2.94
N LEU A 590 5.63 30.99 -3.50
CA LEU A 590 4.59 31.96 -3.13
C LEU A 590 4.19 31.84 -1.65
N LEU A 591 4.05 30.61 -1.14
CA LEU A 591 3.73 30.37 0.27
C LEU A 591 4.86 30.82 1.19
N ASP A 592 6.11 30.54 0.82
CA ASP A 592 7.27 30.87 1.61
C ASP A 592 7.57 32.37 1.58
N SER A 593 7.37 33.03 0.43
CA SER A 593 7.52 34.49 0.35
C SER A 593 6.53 35.21 1.26
N ARG A 594 5.27 34.76 1.30
CA ARG A 594 4.25 35.31 2.23
C ARG A 594 4.58 35.09 3.69
N ARG A 595 5.19 33.94 4.05
CA ARG A 595 5.63 33.65 5.43
C ARG A 595 6.77 34.55 5.86
N LEU A 596 7.75 34.75 4.98
CA LEU A 596 8.87 35.64 5.23
C LEU A 596 8.43 37.10 5.37
N GLU A 597 7.43 37.55 4.59
CA GLU A 597 6.82 38.87 4.71
C GLU A 597 6.11 39.07 6.06
N LYS A 598 5.50 38.03 6.61
CA LYS A 598 4.85 38.05 7.94
C LYS A 598 5.80 37.90 9.11
N GLY A 599 7.11 37.75 8.86
CA GLY A 599 8.11 37.60 9.93
C GLY A 599 8.05 36.26 10.68
N GLU A 600 7.38 35.26 10.12
CA GLU A 600 7.30 33.94 10.74
C GLU A 600 8.69 33.30 10.76
N LYS A 601 9.26 33.10 11.96
CA LYS A 601 10.51 32.35 12.15
C LYS A 601 10.24 30.87 11.81
N VAL A 602 11.13 30.28 11.03
CA VAL A 602 11.16 28.82 10.83
C VAL A 602 11.43 28.19 12.18
N ASN A 603 10.46 27.48 12.74
CA ASN A 603 10.74 26.58 13.84
C ASN A 603 11.58 25.41 13.24
N ALA A 604 12.88 25.49 13.45
CA ALA A 604 13.88 24.53 13.00
C ALA A 604 13.67 23.15 13.63
#